data_159bf35cecba69e9e870723cea038a2d
#
_entry.id   159bf35cecba69e9e870723cea038a2d
#
_cell.length_a   1.000
_cell.length_b   1.000
_cell.length_c   1.000
_cell.angle_alpha   90.00
_cell.angle_beta   90.00
_cell.angle_gamma   90.00
#
_symmetry.space_group_name_H-M   'P 1'
#
loop_
_entity.id
_entity.type
_entity.pdbx_description
1 polymer ?
#
loop_
_entity_poly.entity_id
_entity_poly.type
_entity_poly.pdbx_seq_one_letter_code
_entity_poly.pdbx_strand_id
1 'polypeptide(L)'
;GLSEDYYTTTKNAEKQVNQSINFSQKEHESISSNADKMLVLRQKIQMIAELILELSEHSQQIGSTISVVDDIAEQTNMLALNAAVEAARAGEHGKGFAVVAGEIRKLADESKQAITKISSLTNNIQCTTNSTVMATEEGSKEIESVVKDINIVSSNSETLLTLIKEILDSLEMLNQNAKKQSDILERLNAIDEA
;
A
#
# COMPACT_ATOMS: atom_id res chain seq x y z
N GLY A 1 54.79 16.78 -19.55
CA GLY A 1 54.53 16.68 -21.00
C GLY A 1 53.36 15.78 -21.34
N LEU A 2 53.07 15.60 -22.62
CA LEU A 2 51.87 14.85 -23.12
C LEU A 2 51.69 13.45 -22.49
N SER A 3 52.74 12.73 -22.16
CA SER A 3 52.66 11.40 -21.50
C SER A 3 52.22 11.47 -20.06
N GLU A 4 52.56 12.53 -19.35
CA GLU A 4 52.24 12.75 -17.92
C GLU A 4 50.80 13.21 -17.78
N ASP A 5 50.33 14.08 -18.67
CA ASP A 5 48.95 14.52 -18.77
C ASP A 5 48.01 13.34 -19.09
N TYR A 6 48.45 12.45 -20.00
CA TYR A 6 47.70 11.27 -20.37
C TYR A 6 47.58 10.27 -19.22
N TYR A 7 48.68 10.00 -18.50
CA TYR A 7 48.68 9.13 -17.32
C TYR A 7 47.77 9.68 -16.20
N THR A 8 47.81 10.98 -15.97
CA THR A 8 46.96 11.62 -14.97
C THR A 8 45.48 11.52 -15.34
N THR A 9 45.15 11.71 -16.62
CA THR A 9 43.78 11.64 -17.13
C THR A 9 43.22 10.21 -17.03
N THR A 10 43.97 9.19 -17.42
CA THR A 10 43.54 7.79 -17.31
C THR A 10 43.37 7.35 -15.88
N LYS A 11 44.26 7.74 -14.96
CA LYS A 11 44.16 7.45 -13.52
C LYS A 11 42.92 8.10 -12.91
N ASN A 12 42.59 9.33 -13.30
CA ASN A 12 41.36 9.99 -12.85
C ASN A 12 40.12 9.29 -13.38
N ALA A 13 40.15 8.86 -14.66
CA ALA A 13 39.04 8.10 -15.25
C ALA A 13 38.84 6.74 -14.56
N GLU A 14 39.91 5.99 -14.25
CA GLU A 14 39.84 4.74 -13.48
C GLU A 14 39.21 4.97 -12.08
N LYS A 15 39.58 6.07 -11.41
CA LYS A 15 38.99 6.43 -10.11
C LYS A 15 37.50 6.69 -10.22
N GLN A 16 37.06 7.42 -11.25
CA GLN A 16 35.64 7.72 -11.48
C GLN A 16 34.85 6.44 -11.81
N VAL A 17 35.43 5.55 -12.61
CA VAL A 17 34.81 4.27 -12.95
C VAL A 17 34.65 3.39 -11.72
N ASN A 18 35.69 3.29 -10.85
CA ASN A 18 35.58 2.56 -9.59
C ASN A 18 34.53 3.15 -8.65
N GLN A 19 34.37 4.46 -8.61
CA GLN A 19 33.29 5.11 -7.87
C GLN A 19 31.92 4.77 -8.45
N SER A 20 31.78 4.71 -9.78
CA SER A 20 30.55 4.32 -10.47
C SER A 20 30.16 2.87 -10.19
N ILE A 21 31.14 1.95 -10.13
CA ILE A 21 30.89 0.55 -9.71
C ILE A 21 30.32 0.48 -8.30
N ASN A 22 30.94 1.16 -7.35
CA ASN A 22 30.48 1.16 -5.97
C ASN A 22 29.08 1.78 -5.84
N PHE A 23 28.79 2.81 -6.61
CA PHE A 23 27.46 3.43 -6.66
C PHE A 23 26.43 2.45 -7.23
N SER A 24 26.72 1.82 -8.37
CA SER A 24 25.83 0.85 -9.02
C SER A 24 25.55 -0.38 -8.14
N GLN A 25 26.54 -0.85 -7.37
CA GLN A 25 26.34 -1.94 -6.41
C GLN A 25 25.35 -1.55 -5.30
N LYS A 26 25.50 -0.37 -4.72
CA LYS A 26 24.57 0.14 -3.70
C LYS A 26 23.16 0.37 -4.26
N GLU A 27 23.07 0.84 -5.50
CA GLU A 27 21.79 0.98 -6.19
C GLU A 27 21.11 -0.37 -6.38
N HIS A 28 21.85 -1.40 -6.79
CA HIS A 28 21.35 -2.76 -6.93
C HIS A 28 20.82 -3.34 -5.59
N GLU A 29 21.55 -3.14 -4.50
CA GLU A 29 21.09 -3.53 -3.15
C GLU A 29 19.79 -2.79 -2.76
N SER A 30 19.71 -1.50 -3.08
CA SER A 30 18.50 -0.70 -2.82
C SER A 30 17.30 -1.18 -3.64
N ILE A 31 17.51 -1.52 -4.92
CA ILE A 31 16.50 -2.07 -5.81
C ILE A 31 15.96 -3.39 -5.25
N SER A 32 16.86 -4.31 -4.86
CA SER A 32 16.49 -5.60 -4.25
C SER A 32 15.68 -5.39 -2.97
N SER A 33 16.12 -4.50 -2.09
CA SER A 33 15.37 -4.17 -0.86
C SER A 33 13.98 -3.58 -1.15
N ASN A 34 13.85 -2.78 -2.21
CA ASN A 34 12.56 -2.22 -2.61
C ASN A 34 11.63 -3.31 -3.18
N ALA A 35 12.16 -4.27 -3.94
CA ALA A 35 11.39 -5.42 -4.43
C ALA A 35 10.81 -6.22 -3.26
N ASP A 36 11.62 -6.52 -2.23
CA ASP A 36 11.17 -7.23 -1.03
C ASP A 36 10.08 -6.46 -0.28
N LYS A 37 10.24 -5.13 -0.15
CA LYS A 37 9.22 -4.28 0.48
C LYS A 37 7.90 -4.30 -0.29
N MET A 38 7.95 -4.33 -1.63
CA MET A 38 6.73 -4.43 -2.45
C MET A 38 6.02 -5.77 -2.28
N LEU A 39 6.75 -6.87 -2.11
CA LEU A 39 6.15 -8.18 -1.79
C LEU A 39 5.42 -8.14 -0.44
N VAL A 40 6.05 -7.57 0.58
CA VAL A 40 5.41 -7.40 1.90
C VAL A 40 4.19 -6.48 1.82
N LEU A 41 4.27 -5.41 1.05
CA LEU A 41 3.14 -4.48 0.87
C LEU A 41 1.97 -5.16 0.16
N ARG A 42 2.24 -5.98 -0.87
CA ARG A 42 1.23 -6.79 -1.55
C ARG A 42 0.51 -7.75 -0.60
N GLN A 43 1.25 -8.41 0.29
CA GLN A 43 0.64 -9.30 1.31
C GLN A 43 -0.25 -8.52 2.27
N LYS A 44 0.16 -7.31 2.68
CA LYS A 44 -0.66 -6.46 3.55
C LYS A 44 -1.95 -6.01 2.86
N ILE A 45 -1.88 -5.62 1.59
CA ILE A 45 -3.07 -5.26 0.80
C ILE A 45 -4.04 -6.45 0.70
N GLN A 46 -3.53 -7.65 0.49
CA GLN A 46 -4.36 -8.84 0.44
C GLN A 46 -5.05 -9.13 1.78
N MET A 47 -4.33 -8.99 2.89
CA MET A 47 -4.90 -9.10 4.24
C MET A 47 -5.98 -8.04 4.50
N ILE A 48 -5.77 -6.81 4.05
CA ILE A 48 -6.78 -5.74 4.15
C ILE A 48 -8.04 -6.12 3.36
N ALA A 49 -7.90 -6.68 2.16
CA ALA A 49 -9.05 -7.13 1.36
C ALA A 49 -9.86 -8.21 2.09
N GLU A 50 -9.20 -9.17 2.75
CA GLU A 50 -9.87 -10.20 3.56
C GLU A 50 -10.63 -9.60 4.75
N LEU A 51 -10.01 -8.67 5.48
CA LEU A 51 -10.65 -7.98 6.60
C LEU A 51 -11.87 -7.14 6.18
N ILE A 52 -11.82 -6.56 4.98
CA ILE A 52 -12.95 -5.81 4.42
C ILE A 52 -14.12 -6.74 4.09
N LEU A 53 -13.86 -7.93 3.56
CA LEU A 53 -14.90 -8.94 3.31
C LEU A 53 -15.57 -9.39 4.62
N GLU A 54 -14.79 -9.65 5.65
CA GLU A 54 -15.30 -9.98 6.99
C GLU A 54 -16.14 -8.85 7.57
N LEU A 55 -15.68 -7.60 7.45
CA LEU A 55 -16.43 -6.41 7.89
C LEU A 55 -17.77 -6.27 7.14
N SER A 56 -17.78 -6.56 5.83
CA SER A 56 -19.00 -6.55 5.01
C SER A 56 -20.00 -7.59 5.50
N GLU A 57 -19.52 -8.80 5.78
CA GLU A 57 -20.38 -9.89 6.32
C GLU A 57 -20.95 -9.53 7.69
N HIS A 58 -20.14 -9.00 8.61
CA HIS A 58 -20.59 -8.54 9.92
C HIS A 58 -21.63 -7.43 9.81
N SER A 59 -21.44 -6.48 8.87
CA SER A 59 -22.42 -5.41 8.63
C SER A 59 -23.76 -5.96 8.13
N GLN A 60 -23.76 -6.97 7.28
CA GLN A 60 -24.99 -7.64 6.85
C GLN A 60 -25.68 -8.39 7.99
N GLN A 61 -24.92 -9.07 8.86
CA GLN A 61 -25.45 -9.74 10.03
C GLN A 61 -26.08 -8.74 11.03
N ILE A 62 -25.43 -7.59 11.24
CA ILE A 62 -25.99 -6.50 12.05
C ILE A 62 -27.30 -6.02 11.42
N GLY A 63 -27.34 -5.80 10.10
CA GLY A 63 -28.53 -5.36 9.38
C GLY A 63 -29.71 -6.33 9.56
N SER A 64 -29.49 -7.63 9.44
CA SER A 64 -30.52 -8.66 9.67
C SER A 64 -30.99 -8.69 11.14
N THR A 65 -30.07 -8.53 12.09
CA THR A 65 -30.41 -8.46 13.53
C THR A 65 -31.25 -7.23 13.85
N ILE A 66 -30.90 -6.09 13.26
CA ILE A 66 -31.67 -4.82 13.39
C ILE A 66 -33.12 -5.03 12.92
N SER A 67 -33.35 -5.71 11.79
CA SER A 67 -34.69 -6.01 11.28
C SER A 67 -35.51 -6.82 12.29
N VAL A 68 -34.91 -7.84 12.89
CA VAL A 68 -35.60 -8.66 13.92
C VAL A 68 -35.94 -7.83 15.16
N VAL A 69 -35.05 -6.94 15.60
CA VAL A 69 -35.29 -6.08 16.77
C VAL A 69 -36.37 -5.03 16.47
N ASP A 70 -36.42 -4.53 15.21
CA ASP A 70 -37.51 -3.63 14.78
C ASP A 70 -38.89 -4.31 14.83
N ASP A 71 -38.97 -5.55 14.34
CA ASP A 71 -40.18 -6.35 14.40
C ASP A 71 -40.63 -6.58 15.86
N ILE A 72 -39.68 -6.85 16.76
CA ILE A 72 -39.96 -7.02 18.21
C ILE A 72 -40.50 -5.71 18.84
N ALA A 73 -39.86 -4.58 18.48
CA ALA A 73 -40.30 -3.28 18.97
C ALA A 73 -41.72 -2.95 18.51
N GLU A 74 -42.02 -3.25 17.21
CA GLU A 74 -43.36 -3.07 16.64
C GLU A 74 -44.40 -3.97 17.34
N GLN A 75 -44.09 -5.26 17.51
CA GLN A 75 -44.98 -6.19 18.25
C GLN A 75 -45.20 -5.74 19.68
N THR A 76 -44.15 -5.27 20.36
CA THR A 76 -44.24 -4.74 21.74
C THR A 76 -45.14 -3.51 21.79
N ASN A 77 -45.04 -2.60 20.83
CA ASN A 77 -45.91 -1.42 20.72
C ASN A 77 -47.36 -1.82 20.52
N MET A 78 -47.62 -2.81 19.63
CA MET A 78 -48.97 -3.32 19.40
C MET A 78 -49.57 -4.04 20.63
N LEU A 79 -48.77 -4.82 21.36
CA LEU A 79 -49.18 -5.48 22.61
C LEU A 79 -49.50 -4.45 23.69
N ALA A 80 -48.70 -3.40 23.84
CA ALA A 80 -48.90 -2.32 24.78
C ALA A 80 -50.19 -1.54 24.43
N LEU A 81 -50.46 -1.30 23.15
CA LEU A 81 -51.68 -0.65 22.71
C LEU A 81 -52.93 -1.50 23.06
N ASN A 82 -52.88 -2.81 22.79
CA ASN A 82 -53.96 -3.72 23.14
C ASN A 82 -54.20 -3.79 24.64
N ALA A 83 -53.14 -3.81 25.46
CA ALA A 83 -53.21 -3.78 26.91
C ALA A 83 -53.82 -2.45 27.41
N ALA A 84 -53.44 -1.31 26.82
CA ALA A 84 -54.03 -0.02 27.18
C ALA A 84 -55.53 0.07 26.85
N VAL A 85 -55.97 -0.49 25.71
CA VAL A 85 -57.38 -0.57 25.34
C VAL A 85 -58.16 -1.42 26.33
N GLU A 86 -57.67 -2.59 26.71
CA GLU A 86 -58.36 -3.48 27.65
C GLU A 86 -58.36 -2.88 29.09
N ALA A 87 -57.27 -2.19 29.47
CA ALA A 87 -57.22 -1.44 30.72
C ALA A 87 -58.27 -0.31 30.77
N ALA A 88 -58.49 0.41 29.69
CA ALA A 88 -59.54 1.41 29.56
C ALA A 88 -60.94 0.79 29.65
N ARG A 89 -61.11 -0.41 29.11
CA ARG A 89 -62.39 -1.16 29.17
C ARG A 89 -62.75 -1.62 30.58
N ALA A 90 -61.74 -1.90 31.45
CA ALA A 90 -61.92 -2.25 32.85
C ALA A 90 -62.23 -1.06 33.80
N GLY A 91 -62.23 0.16 33.27
CA GLY A 91 -62.59 1.40 34.00
C GLY A 91 -61.68 1.65 35.23
N GLU A 92 -62.23 1.91 36.38
CA GLU A 92 -61.50 2.22 37.62
C GLU A 92 -60.52 1.08 38.03
N HIS A 93 -60.85 -0.16 37.74
CA HIS A 93 -60.00 -1.32 38.04
C HIS A 93 -58.82 -1.45 37.14
N GLY A 94 -58.82 -0.80 35.96
CA GLY A 94 -57.74 -0.86 34.96
C GLY A 94 -56.70 0.25 35.05
N LYS A 95 -56.87 1.26 35.93
CA LYS A 95 -56.00 2.44 35.95
C LYS A 95 -54.50 2.13 36.10
N GLY A 96 -54.15 1.22 36.99
CA GLY A 96 -52.75 0.79 37.18
C GLY A 96 -52.15 0.12 35.92
N PHE A 97 -52.96 -0.75 35.28
CA PHE A 97 -52.54 -1.39 34.02
C PHE A 97 -52.40 -0.42 32.85
N ALA A 98 -53.25 0.60 32.77
CA ALA A 98 -53.14 1.63 31.73
C ALA A 98 -51.81 2.41 31.81
N VAL A 99 -51.34 2.72 33.03
CA VAL A 99 -50.05 3.38 33.26
C VAL A 99 -48.89 2.50 32.79
N VAL A 100 -48.90 1.21 33.16
CA VAL A 100 -47.85 0.25 32.73
C VAL A 100 -47.86 0.08 31.22
N ALA A 101 -49.04 -0.07 30.61
CA ALA A 101 -49.15 -0.16 29.16
C ALA A 101 -48.64 1.08 28.44
N GLY A 102 -48.89 2.27 28.97
CA GLY A 102 -48.37 3.52 28.47
C GLY A 102 -46.83 3.58 28.52
N GLU A 103 -46.23 3.11 29.61
CA GLU A 103 -44.77 3.10 29.76
C GLU A 103 -44.10 2.06 28.82
N ILE A 104 -44.72 0.87 28.68
CA ILE A 104 -44.24 -0.14 27.74
C ILE A 104 -44.28 0.40 26.30
N ARG A 105 -45.35 1.08 25.93
CA ARG A 105 -45.49 1.71 24.62
C ARG A 105 -44.39 2.75 24.37
N LYS A 106 -44.12 3.60 25.35
CA LYS A 106 -43.04 4.60 25.26
C LYS A 106 -41.67 3.95 25.07
N LEU A 107 -41.37 2.87 25.82
CA LEU A 107 -40.12 2.09 25.64
C LEU A 107 -40.00 1.46 24.23
N ALA A 108 -41.12 0.98 23.67
CA ALA A 108 -41.16 0.45 22.31
C ALA A 108 -40.85 1.55 21.28
N ASP A 109 -41.43 2.74 21.43
CA ASP A 109 -41.15 3.87 20.54
C ASP A 109 -39.69 4.37 20.67
N GLU A 110 -39.13 4.43 21.89
CA GLU A 110 -37.73 4.76 22.12
C GLU A 110 -36.78 3.71 21.47
N SER A 111 -37.12 2.42 21.57
CA SER A 111 -36.41 1.32 20.91
C SER A 111 -36.43 1.50 19.40
N LYS A 112 -37.56 1.82 18.80
CA LYS A 112 -37.71 2.07 17.36
C LYS A 112 -36.84 3.22 16.87
N GLN A 113 -36.74 4.30 17.66
CA GLN A 113 -35.86 5.42 17.36
C GLN A 113 -34.37 5.02 17.44
N ALA A 114 -33.98 4.21 18.42
CA ALA A 114 -32.61 3.68 18.53
C ALA A 114 -32.25 2.79 17.35
N ILE A 115 -33.15 1.89 16.94
CA ILE A 115 -33.01 1.00 15.78
C ILE A 115 -32.80 1.81 14.52
N THR A 116 -33.57 2.85 14.28
CA THR A 116 -33.39 3.73 13.09
C THR A 116 -31.98 4.34 13.05
N LYS A 117 -31.46 4.77 14.20
CA LYS A 117 -30.08 5.31 14.28
C LYS A 117 -29.03 4.24 13.99
N ILE A 118 -29.21 3.04 14.54
CA ILE A 118 -28.25 1.93 14.30
C ILE A 118 -28.29 1.50 12.83
N SER A 119 -29.47 1.42 12.21
CA SER A 119 -29.62 1.14 10.78
C SER A 119 -28.86 2.16 9.91
N SER A 120 -29.00 3.45 10.22
CA SER A 120 -28.25 4.50 9.53
C SER A 120 -26.73 4.34 9.68
N LEU A 121 -26.25 4.01 10.88
CA LEU A 121 -24.82 3.75 11.12
C LEU A 121 -24.32 2.52 10.32
N THR A 122 -25.11 1.45 10.30
CA THR A 122 -24.76 0.24 9.53
C THR A 122 -24.68 0.52 8.04
N ASN A 123 -25.60 1.32 7.49
CA ASN A 123 -25.53 1.75 6.10
C ASN A 123 -24.28 2.60 5.82
N ASN A 124 -23.90 3.48 6.73
CA ASN A 124 -22.67 4.27 6.60
C ASN A 124 -21.41 3.37 6.65
N ILE A 125 -21.39 2.36 7.50
CA ILE A 125 -20.31 1.35 7.54
C ILE A 125 -20.23 0.65 6.20
N GLN A 126 -21.36 0.21 5.62
CA GLN A 126 -21.37 -0.45 4.31
C GLN A 126 -20.84 0.46 3.18
N CYS A 127 -21.23 1.73 3.16
CA CYS A 127 -20.70 2.71 2.19
C CYS A 127 -19.19 2.91 2.34
N THR A 128 -18.71 3.02 3.57
CA THR A 128 -17.27 3.17 3.86
C THR A 128 -16.51 1.92 3.47
N THR A 129 -17.05 0.74 3.76
CA THR A 129 -16.50 -0.56 3.37
C THR A 129 -16.32 -0.66 1.86
N ASN A 130 -17.35 -0.30 1.08
CA ASN A 130 -17.28 -0.29 -0.38
C ASN A 130 -16.21 0.69 -0.91
N SER A 131 -16.09 1.87 -0.32
CA SER A 131 -15.04 2.83 -0.67
C SER A 131 -13.64 2.29 -0.37
N THR A 132 -13.50 1.56 0.74
CA THR A 132 -12.21 0.94 1.14
C THR A 132 -11.85 -0.21 0.19
N VAL A 133 -12.82 -1.00 -0.30
CA VAL A 133 -12.59 -2.00 -1.36
C VAL A 133 -11.96 -1.34 -2.58
N MET A 134 -12.57 -0.26 -3.08
CA MET A 134 -12.07 0.45 -4.27
C MET A 134 -10.65 0.99 -4.07
N ALA A 135 -10.37 1.60 -2.91
CA ALA A 135 -9.04 2.09 -2.58
C ALA A 135 -8.00 0.96 -2.47
N THR A 136 -8.40 -0.22 -1.96
CA THR A 136 -7.55 -1.40 -1.86
C THR A 136 -7.22 -1.99 -3.23
N GLU A 137 -8.20 -2.04 -4.14
CA GLU A 137 -8.00 -2.47 -5.53
C GLU A 137 -7.07 -1.52 -6.30
N GLU A 138 -7.24 -0.20 -6.11
CA GLU A 138 -6.37 0.80 -6.70
C GLU A 138 -4.94 0.67 -6.16
N GLY A 139 -4.77 0.55 -4.85
CA GLY A 139 -3.46 0.31 -4.21
C GLY A 139 -2.79 -0.98 -4.70
N SER A 140 -3.56 -2.05 -4.97
CA SER A 140 -3.02 -3.28 -5.56
C SER A 140 -2.45 -3.05 -6.96
N LYS A 141 -3.17 -2.31 -7.82
CA LYS A 141 -2.70 -1.97 -9.16
C LYS A 141 -1.45 -1.08 -9.14
N GLU A 142 -1.39 -0.17 -8.18
CA GLU A 142 -0.24 0.71 -8.02
C GLU A 142 1.02 -0.07 -7.61
N ILE A 143 0.87 -1.05 -6.71
CA ILE A 143 1.95 -1.98 -6.34
C ILE A 143 2.44 -2.78 -7.57
N GLU A 144 1.54 -3.29 -8.40
CA GLU A 144 1.92 -4.02 -9.63
C GLU A 144 2.73 -3.12 -10.58
N SER A 145 2.34 -1.86 -10.73
CA SER A 145 3.08 -0.88 -11.52
C SER A 145 4.48 -0.64 -10.96
N VAL A 146 4.60 -0.42 -9.65
CA VAL A 146 5.89 -0.19 -8.98
C VAL A 146 6.81 -1.42 -9.11
N VAL A 147 6.27 -2.63 -8.98
CA VAL A 147 7.05 -3.87 -9.20
C VAL A 147 7.58 -3.95 -10.63
N LYS A 148 6.80 -3.55 -11.63
CA LYS A 148 7.25 -3.49 -13.01
C LYS A 148 8.39 -2.48 -13.19
N ASP A 149 8.25 -1.30 -12.58
CA ASP A 149 9.29 -0.27 -12.65
C ASP A 149 10.58 -0.71 -11.96
N ILE A 150 10.49 -1.39 -10.82
CA ILE A 150 11.65 -2.00 -10.13
C ILE A 150 12.38 -2.98 -11.06
N ASN A 151 11.67 -3.83 -11.80
CA ASN A 151 12.28 -4.77 -12.74
C ASN A 151 13.00 -4.05 -13.89
N ILE A 152 12.43 -2.97 -14.40
CA ILE A 152 13.05 -2.14 -15.44
C ILE A 152 14.34 -1.50 -14.90
N VAL A 153 14.28 -0.91 -13.70
CA VAL A 153 15.46 -0.27 -13.07
C VAL A 153 16.54 -1.32 -12.77
N SER A 154 16.18 -2.52 -12.34
CA SER A 154 17.11 -3.64 -12.14
C SER A 154 17.84 -4.00 -13.43
N SER A 155 17.13 -4.16 -14.54
CA SER A 155 17.72 -4.46 -15.85
C SER A 155 18.63 -3.34 -16.35
N ASN A 156 18.25 -2.08 -16.13
CA ASN A 156 19.09 -0.93 -16.48
C ASN A 156 20.37 -0.89 -15.65
N SER A 157 20.31 -1.22 -14.37
CA SER A 157 21.46 -1.29 -13.47
C SER A 157 22.44 -2.38 -13.90
N GLU A 158 21.97 -3.56 -14.33
CA GLU A 158 22.81 -4.62 -14.89
C GLU A 158 23.49 -4.19 -16.18
N THR A 159 22.76 -3.50 -17.07
CA THR A 159 23.30 -2.93 -18.30
C THR A 159 24.38 -1.90 -18.00
N LEU A 160 24.15 -1.03 -17.02
CA LEU A 160 25.11 -0.03 -16.58
C LEU A 160 26.41 -0.67 -16.08
N LEU A 161 26.32 -1.73 -15.26
CA LEU A 161 27.49 -2.48 -14.80
C LEU A 161 28.30 -3.10 -15.96
N THR A 162 27.62 -3.57 -17.01
CA THR A 162 28.26 -4.09 -18.20
C THR A 162 29.02 -3.00 -18.95
N LEU A 163 28.39 -1.85 -19.18
CA LEU A 163 29.04 -0.69 -19.83
C LEU A 163 30.23 -0.17 -19.02
N ILE A 164 30.14 -0.14 -17.71
CA ILE A 164 31.25 0.24 -16.83
C ILE A 164 32.44 -0.71 -16.98
N LYS A 165 32.22 -2.02 -17.12
CA LYS A 165 33.30 -2.99 -17.40
C LYS A 165 33.97 -2.75 -18.76
N GLU A 166 33.18 -2.48 -19.81
CA GLU A 166 33.72 -2.16 -21.14
C GLU A 166 34.55 -0.88 -21.10
N ILE A 167 34.20 0.11 -20.30
CA ILE A 167 35.00 1.31 -20.10
C ILE A 167 36.32 0.98 -19.41
N LEU A 168 36.32 0.11 -18.37
CA LEU A 168 37.54 -0.33 -17.72
C LEU A 168 38.50 -1.02 -18.70
N ASP A 169 37.98 -1.95 -19.49
CA ASP A 169 38.79 -2.64 -20.52
C ASP A 169 39.37 -1.64 -21.52
N SER A 170 38.58 -0.64 -21.92
CA SER A 170 39.03 0.42 -22.81
C SER A 170 40.14 1.28 -22.20
N LEU A 171 40.03 1.62 -20.91
CA LEU A 171 41.07 2.36 -20.17
C LEU A 171 42.35 1.56 -20.03
N GLU A 172 42.27 0.25 -19.82
CA GLU A 172 43.44 -0.61 -19.77
C GLU A 172 44.15 -0.65 -21.11
N MET A 173 43.41 -0.81 -22.23
CA MET A 173 43.96 -0.73 -23.59
C MET A 173 44.63 0.64 -23.87
N LEU A 174 44.02 1.72 -23.44
CA LEU A 174 44.56 3.07 -23.58
C LEU A 174 45.88 3.21 -22.80
N ASN A 175 45.97 2.70 -21.58
CA ASN A 175 47.20 2.68 -20.78
C ASN A 175 48.32 1.89 -21.46
N GLN A 176 48.01 0.72 -22.01
CA GLN A 176 48.99 -0.08 -22.75
C GLN A 176 49.49 0.65 -24.00
N ASN A 177 48.62 1.33 -24.75
CA ASN A 177 49.00 2.08 -25.94
C ASN A 177 49.86 3.32 -25.57
N ALA A 178 49.52 4.02 -24.50
CA ALA A 178 50.30 5.15 -24.00
C ALA A 178 51.75 4.71 -23.63
N LYS A 179 51.86 3.58 -22.95
CA LYS A 179 53.18 3.01 -22.62
C LYS A 179 53.99 2.68 -23.85
N LYS A 180 53.41 2.04 -24.88
CA LYS A 180 54.08 1.76 -26.14
C LYS A 180 54.51 3.04 -26.86
N GLN A 181 53.70 4.08 -26.87
CA GLN A 181 54.07 5.38 -27.47
C GLN A 181 55.21 6.03 -26.72
N SER A 182 55.24 5.97 -25.39
CA SER A 182 56.37 6.46 -24.59
C SER A 182 57.66 5.75 -24.92
N ASP A 183 57.63 4.42 -25.03
CA ASP A 183 58.81 3.60 -25.39
C ASP A 183 59.34 3.93 -26.80
N ILE A 184 58.44 4.19 -27.75
CA ILE A 184 58.81 4.59 -29.11
C ILE A 184 59.46 5.98 -29.15
N LEU A 185 58.92 6.94 -28.41
CA LEU A 185 59.47 8.29 -28.31
C LEU A 185 60.85 8.29 -27.68
N GLU A 186 61.06 7.51 -26.62
CA GLU A 186 62.36 7.36 -25.97
C GLU A 186 63.41 6.77 -26.94
N ARG A 187 63.05 5.78 -27.75
CA ARG A 187 63.90 5.22 -28.79
C ARG A 187 64.23 6.19 -29.92
N LEU A 188 63.25 7.01 -30.33
CA LEU A 188 63.48 8.02 -31.36
C LEU A 188 64.45 9.11 -30.87
N ASN A 189 64.28 9.59 -29.63
CA ASN A 189 65.18 10.57 -29.05
C ASN A 189 66.60 10.03 -28.89
N ALA A 190 66.77 8.74 -28.55
CA ALA A 190 68.09 8.10 -28.47
C ALA A 190 68.77 7.93 -29.81
N ILE A 191 68.02 7.91 -30.95
CA ILE A 191 68.57 7.86 -32.30
C ILE A 191 68.98 9.27 -32.78
N ASP A 192 68.26 10.32 -32.36
CA ASP A 192 68.53 11.71 -32.78
C ASP A 192 69.75 12.30 -32.03
N GLU A 193 70.12 11.73 -30.86
CA GLU A 193 71.30 12.11 -30.06
C GLU A 193 72.59 11.34 -30.45
N ALA A 194 72.51 10.35 -31.31
CA ALA A 194 73.65 9.50 -31.81
C ALA A 194 74.16 9.93 -33.16
#